data_270137198cf51229f71ec3d864dfa95c
#
_entry.id   270137198cf51229f71ec3d864dfa95c
#
_cell.length_a   1.000
_cell.length_b   1.000
_cell.length_c   1.000
_cell.angle_alpha   90.00
_cell.angle_beta   90.00
_cell.angle_gamma   90.00
#
_symmetry.space_group_name_H-M   'P 1'
#
loop_
_entity.id
_entity.type
_entity.pdbx_description
1 polymer ?
#
loop_
_entity_poly.entity_id
_entity_poly.type
_entity_poly.pdbx_seq_one_letter_code
_entity_poly.pdbx_strand_id
1 'polypeptide(L)'
;REIEETINKINPKIEFDIAYSPENLRLGNAIELYKNPALPLIGCSRIETFDYLKEIFKPLETEWIHSSVRTAEMTKHALNSFLALSITFANELGNICDEYEADGHKIADVLRLEPRVGKKAMIYPGLGFSGATLARDIQTLRSLSRKKKLNSFLIEGLWNSNLKHNELIERKIIKIYKSLKNLPITVLGLTYKPDTSTLRRSASISIIKNLSKKGALISGHDPKADRSDLKKLNFFKFHDDVYESIKSSKVVILVTPWEEYKNLDFDFIKKIMKQKPLILDTNNLFDGDLIEEKGF
;
A
#
# COMPACT_ATOMS: atom_id res chain seq x y z
N ARG A 1 -8.38 -27.82 9.10
CA ARG A 1 -7.60 -28.99 9.54
C ARG A 1 -7.03 -28.78 10.96
N GLU A 2 -6.15 -27.80 11.21
CA GLU A 2 -5.63 -27.54 12.57
C GLU A 2 -6.75 -27.26 13.60
N ILE A 3 -7.75 -26.46 13.22
CA ILE A 3 -8.91 -26.17 14.06
C ILE A 3 -9.70 -27.45 14.34
N GLU A 4 -9.99 -28.25 13.33
CA GLU A 4 -10.69 -29.55 13.47
C GLU A 4 -9.93 -30.50 14.39
N GLU A 5 -8.61 -30.66 14.16
CA GLU A 5 -7.73 -31.47 14.97
C GLU A 5 -7.73 -31.02 16.44
N THR A 6 -7.71 -29.68 16.64
CA THR A 6 -7.74 -29.09 17.98
C THR A 6 -9.06 -29.31 18.70
N ILE A 7 -10.19 -29.07 18.01
CA ILE A 7 -11.52 -29.29 18.60
C ILE A 7 -11.71 -30.77 18.95
N ASN A 8 -11.42 -31.68 18.02
CA ASN A 8 -11.54 -33.11 18.23
C ASN A 8 -10.65 -33.64 19.36
N LYS A 9 -9.47 -33.01 19.56
CA LYS A 9 -8.58 -33.34 20.69
C LYS A 9 -9.15 -32.91 22.03
N ILE A 10 -9.85 -31.76 22.07
CA ILE A 10 -10.44 -31.22 23.31
C ILE A 10 -11.74 -31.94 23.66
N ASN A 11 -12.60 -32.13 22.67
CA ASN A 11 -13.90 -32.79 22.83
C ASN A 11 -14.23 -33.68 21.62
N PRO A 12 -13.82 -34.96 21.63
CA PRO A 12 -14.04 -35.85 20.49
C PRO A 12 -15.51 -36.22 20.21
N LYS A 13 -16.41 -35.85 21.11
CA LYS A 13 -17.85 -36.14 20.97
C LYS A 13 -18.69 -34.98 20.41
N ILE A 14 -18.04 -33.82 20.21
CA ILE A 14 -18.75 -32.64 19.68
C ILE A 14 -18.96 -32.78 18.17
N GLU A 15 -20.15 -32.58 17.71
CA GLU A 15 -20.44 -32.40 16.29
C GLU A 15 -20.31 -30.93 15.93
N PHE A 16 -19.56 -30.62 14.92
CA PHE A 16 -19.34 -29.25 14.44
C PHE A 16 -19.03 -29.24 12.95
N ASP A 17 -19.29 -28.10 12.34
CA ASP A 17 -18.82 -27.77 11.01
C ASP A 17 -17.87 -26.56 11.05
N ILE A 18 -16.97 -26.52 10.08
CA ILE A 18 -16.12 -25.37 9.84
C ILE A 18 -16.50 -24.72 8.53
N ALA A 19 -16.77 -23.42 8.61
CA ALA A 19 -16.92 -22.60 7.44
C ALA A 19 -15.92 -21.43 7.45
N TYR A 20 -15.54 -20.95 6.28
CA TYR A 20 -14.69 -19.79 6.08
C TYR A 20 -15.35 -18.82 5.12
N SER A 21 -15.55 -17.58 5.55
CA SER A 21 -15.99 -16.48 4.69
C SER A 21 -14.87 -15.43 4.63
N PRO A 22 -14.25 -15.22 3.46
CA PRO A 22 -13.19 -14.21 3.32
C PRO A 22 -13.79 -12.81 3.45
N GLU A 23 -13.18 -11.98 4.31
CA GLU A 23 -13.50 -10.57 4.41
C GLU A 23 -12.42 -9.73 3.71
N ASN A 24 -12.79 -8.55 3.21
CA ASN A 24 -11.87 -7.59 2.59
C ASN A 24 -12.10 -6.18 3.15
N LEU A 25 -12.18 -6.09 4.47
CA LEU A 25 -12.44 -4.86 5.20
C LEU A 25 -11.25 -3.90 5.09
N ARG A 26 -11.56 -2.61 5.01
CA ARG A 26 -10.56 -1.54 4.94
C ARG A 26 -10.73 -0.59 6.11
N LEU A 27 -9.63 -0.22 6.72
CA LEU A 27 -9.61 0.78 7.79
C LEU A 27 -10.33 2.06 7.33
N GLY A 28 -11.24 2.59 8.17
CA GLY A 28 -12.04 3.78 7.88
C GLY A 28 -13.33 3.52 7.10
N ASN A 29 -13.52 2.33 6.47
CA ASN A 29 -14.73 1.99 5.72
C ASN A 29 -15.21 0.54 5.96
N ALA A 30 -14.91 -0.01 7.14
CA ALA A 30 -15.15 -1.43 7.42
C ALA A 30 -16.63 -1.80 7.45
N ILE A 31 -17.47 -0.95 8.05
CA ILE A 31 -18.92 -1.23 8.18
C ILE A 31 -19.59 -1.28 6.81
N GLU A 32 -19.30 -0.32 5.94
CA GLU A 32 -19.88 -0.27 4.61
C GLU A 32 -19.43 -1.47 3.75
N LEU A 33 -18.14 -1.81 3.83
CA LEU A 33 -17.58 -2.97 3.12
C LEU A 33 -18.09 -4.31 3.68
N TYR A 34 -18.47 -4.36 4.95
CA TYR A 34 -19.10 -5.55 5.52
C TYR A 34 -20.53 -5.72 5.05
N LYS A 35 -21.30 -4.62 4.95
CA LYS A 35 -22.65 -4.63 4.41
C LYS A 35 -22.69 -4.99 2.92
N ASN A 36 -21.67 -4.60 2.16
CA ASN A 36 -21.53 -4.84 0.72
C ASN A 36 -20.24 -5.65 0.45
N PRO A 37 -20.21 -6.96 0.77
CA PRO A 37 -19.00 -7.76 0.69
C PRO A 37 -18.52 -7.91 -0.76
N ALA A 38 -17.25 -7.54 -0.99
CA ALA A 38 -16.61 -7.69 -2.31
C ALA A 38 -16.34 -9.16 -2.69
N LEU A 39 -16.32 -10.06 -1.70
CA LEU A 39 -16.13 -11.49 -1.87
C LEU A 39 -17.29 -12.23 -1.18
N PRO A 40 -18.46 -12.32 -1.81
CA PRO A 40 -19.63 -12.97 -1.22
C PRO A 40 -19.51 -14.50 -1.31
N LEU A 41 -18.57 -15.05 -0.57
CA LEU A 41 -18.16 -16.45 -0.65
C LEU A 41 -18.18 -17.11 0.73
N ILE A 42 -18.84 -18.26 0.82
CA ILE A 42 -18.85 -19.12 2.00
C ILE A 42 -18.25 -20.48 1.62
N GLY A 43 -17.10 -20.78 2.19
CA GLY A 43 -16.43 -22.07 2.04
C GLY A 43 -16.82 -23.00 3.18
N CYS A 44 -17.51 -24.08 2.90
CA CYS A 44 -17.84 -25.14 3.85
C CYS A 44 -17.96 -26.49 3.14
N SER A 45 -17.97 -27.59 3.93
CA SER A 45 -18.03 -28.94 3.37
C SER A 45 -19.44 -29.39 3.05
N ARG A 46 -20.45 -28.93 3.80
CA ARG A 46 -21.83 -29.34 3.69
C ARG A 46 -22.73 -28.22 3.19
N ILE A 47 -23.70 -28.55 2.38
CA ILE A 47 -24.65 -27.56 1.83
C ILE A 47 -25.58 -27.02 2.94
N GLU A 48 -25.93 -27.85 3.92
CA GLU A 48 -26.74 -27.45 5.05
C GLU A 48 -26.07 -26.36 5.89
N THR A 49 -24.76 -26.45 6.03
CA THR A 49 -23.95 -25.39 6.70
C THR A 49 -23.95 -24.11 5.89
N PHE A 50 -23.86 -24.19 4.57
CA PHE A 50 -23.98 -23.04 3.69
C PHE A 50 -25.36 -22.37 3.83
N ASP A 51 -26.45 -23.14 3.75
CA ASP A 51 -27.81 -22.63 3.85
C ASP A 51 -28.07 -21.98 5.22
N TYR A 52 -27.58 -22.59 6.29
CA TYR A 52 -27.66 -22.03 7.65
C TYR A 52 -26.93 -20.68 7.75
N LEU A 53 -25.71 -20.58 7.21
CA LEU A 53 -24.96 -19.33 7.23
C LEU A 53 -25.57 -18.27 6.32
N LYS A 54 -26.16 -18.66 5.18
CA LYS A 54 -26.88 -17.75 4.29
C LYS A 54 -28.08 -17.11 5.00
N GLU A 55 -28.84 -17.85 5.83
CA GLU A 55 -29.91 -17.28 6.65
C GLU A 55 -29.36 -16.29 7.70
N ILE A 56 -28.21 -16.60 8.34
CA ILE A 56 -27.57 -15.67 9.28
C ILE A 56 -27.14 -14.37 8.57
N PHE A 57 -26.63 -14.47 7.36
CA PHE A 57 -26.15 -13.31 6.56
C PHE A 57 -27.25 -12.66 5.71
N LYS A 58 -28.49 -13.10 5.79
CA LYS A 58 -29.63 -12.55 5.05
C LYS A 58 -29.79 -11.01 5.14
N PRO A 59 -29.51 -10.35 6.29
CA PRO A 59 -29.56 -8.90 6.37
C PRO A 59 -28.54 -8.17 5.48
N LEU A 60 -27.55 -8.84 4.91
CA LEU A 60 -26.56 -8.24 4.01
C LEU A 60 -27.03 -8.14 2.55
N GLU A 61 -28.23 -8.69 2.21
CA GLU A 61 -28.86 -8.63 0.88
C GLU A 61 -27.89 -8.99 -0.27
N THR A 62 -27.05 -10.00 -0.03
CA THR A 62 -25.96 -10.41 -0.94
C THR A 62 -26.21 -11.80 -1.48
N GLU A 63 -25.93 -12.00 -2.75
CA GLU A 63 -25.96 -13.33 -3.36
C GLU A 63 -24.66 -14.09 -3.02
N TRP A 64 -24.77 -15.03 -2.07
CA TRP A 64 -23.65 -15.81 -1.56
C TRP A 64 -23.31 -16.99 -2.48
N ILE A 65 -22.02 -17.19 -2.71
CA ILE A 65 -21.47 -18.30 -3.50
C ILE A 65 -20.98 -19.39 -2.54
N HIS A 66 -21.40 -20.63 -2.75
CA HIS A 66 -20.88 -21.80 -2.04
C HIS A 66 -19.58 -22.30 -2.65
N SER A 67 -18.62 -22.69 -1.83
CA SER A 67 -17.40 -23.35 -2.26
C SER A 67 -16.80 -24.23 -1.16
N SER A 68 -15.68 -24.91 -1.45
CA SER A 68 -14.89 -25.54 -0.41
C SER A 68 -14.15 -24.49 0.43
N VAL A 69 -13.83 -24.81 1.69
CA VAL A 69 -13.00 -23.97 2.58
C VAL A 69 -11.69 -23.59 1.90
N ARG A 70 -11.01 -24.55 1.23
CA ARG A 70 -9.74 -24.29 0.53
C ARG A 70 -9.87 -23.30 -0.62
N THR A 71 -10.96 -23.39 -1.38
CA THR A 71 -11.26 -22.44 -2.46
C THR A 71 -11.47 -21.04 -1.89
N ALA A 72 -12.27 -20.93 -0.82
CA ALA A 72 -12.55 -19.64 -0.18
C ALA A 72 -11.29 -18.99 0.40
N GLU A 73 -10.41 -19.75 1.07
CA GLU A 73 -9.10 -19.26 1.54
C GLU A 73 -8.22 -18.78 0.38
N MET A 74 -8.14 -19.57 -0.69
CA MET A 74 -7.33 -19.23 -1.87
C MET A 74 -7.87 -18.00 -2.60
N THR A 75 -9.18 -17.78 -2.64
CA THR A 75 -9.80 -16.63 -3.30
C THR A 75 -9.31 -15.31 -2.70
N LYS A 76 -9.15 -15.21 -1.38
CA LYS A 76 -8.61 -14.01 -0.74
C LYS A 76 -7.16 -13.76 -1.15
N HIS A 77 -6.33 -14.80 -1.13
CA HIS A 77 -4.93 -14.68 -1.57
C HIS A 77 -4.83 -14.30 -3.05
N ALA A 78 -5.70 -14.89 -3.91
CA ALA A 78 -5.75 -14.58 -5.33
C ALA A 78 -6.12 -13.12 -5.59
N LEU A 79 -7.17 -12.58 -4.94
CA LEU A 79 -7.55 -11.18 -5.07
C LEU A 79 -6.40 -10.24 -4.70
N ASN A 80 -5.80 -10.42 -3.53
CA ASN A 80 -4.71 -9.54 -3.07
C ASN A 80 -3.47 -9.66 -3.95
N SER A 81 -3.20 -10.84 -4.50
CA SER A 81 -2.09 -11.04 -5.43
C SER A 81 -2.35 -10.38 -6.79
N PHE A 82 -3.59 -10.41 -7.27
CA PHE A 82 -3.99 -9.70 -8.49
C PHE A 82 -3.86 -8.18 -8.32
N LEU A 83 -4.29 -7.63 -7.16
CA LEU A 83 -4.09 -6.21 -6.86
C LEU A 83 -2.61 -5.83 -6.80
N ALA A 84 -1.79 -6.68 -6.19
CA ALA A 84 -0.34 -6.48 -6.13
C ALA A 84 0.30 -6.53 -7.54
N LEU A 85 -0.17 -7.43 -8.41
CA LEU A 85 0.26 -7.51 -9.80
C LEU A 85 -0.07 -6.23 -10.57
N SER A 86 -1.28 -5.71 -10.40
CA SER A 86 -1.72 -4.47 -11.04
C SER A 86 -0.85 -3.27 -10.64
N ILE A 87 -0.54 -3.14 -9.34
CA ILE A 87 0.37 -2.10 -8.83
C ILE A 87 1.78 -2.28 -9.41
N THR A 88 2.29 -3.51 -9.43
CA THR A 88 3.65 -3.78 -9.94
C THR A 88 3.76 -3.49 -11.43
N PHE A 89 2.75 -3.89 -12.21
CA PHE A 89 2.67 -3.57 -13.63
C PHE A 89 2.67 -2.06 -13.87
N ALA A 90 1.83 -1.32 -13.13
CA ALA A 90 1.77 0.15 -13.25
C ALA A 90 3.12 0.79 -12.92
N ASN A 91 3.80 0.31 -11.89
CA ASN A 91 5.10 0.82 -11.48
C ASN A 91 6.21 0.51 -12.48
N GLU A 92 6.24 -0.68 -13.08
CA GLU A 92 7.18 -1.00 -14.16
C GLU A 92 6.91 -0.14 -15.39
N LEU A 93 5.64 0.00 -15.78
CA LEU A 93 5.23 0.87 -16.87
C LEU A 93 5.63 2.32 -16.61
N GLY A 94 5.40 2.84 -15.39
CA GLY A 94 5.81 4.19 -15.00
C GLY A 94 7.32 4.41 -15.12
N ASN A 95 8.14 3.41 -14.70
CA ASN A 95 9.59 3.49 -14.89
C ASN A 95 10.00 3.55 -16.37
N ILE A 96 9.28 2.83 -17.25
CA ILE A 96 9.50 2.90 -18.70
C ILE A 96 9.08 4.27 -19.24
N CYS A 97 7.94 4.78 -18.81
CA CYS A 97 7.45 6.10 -19.19
C CYS A 97 8.44 7.22 -18.84
N ASP A 98 9.04 7.16 -17.63
CA ASP A 98 10.06 8.12 -17.19
C ASP A 98 11.28 8.18 -18.14
N GLU A 99 11.67 7.06 -18.77
CA GLU A 99 12.82 7.03 -19.69
C GLU A 99 12.44 7.44 -21.14
N TYR A 100 11.15 7.39 -21.48
CA TYR A 100 10.65 7.75 -22.83
C TYR A 100 9.82 9.04 -22.83
N GLU A 101 9.88 9.82 -21.76
CA GLU A 101 9.15 11.11 -21.62
C GLU A 101 7.63 10.96 -21.83
N ALA A 102 7.06 9.80 -21.47
CA ALA A 102 5.64 9.53 -21.53
C ALA A 102 4.98 9.74 -20.17
N ASP A 103 3.73 10.19 -20.16
CA ASP A 103 2.96 10.39 -18.93
C ASP A 103 2.26 9.08 -18.53
N GLY A 104 2.85 8.37 -17.55
CA GLY A 104 2.32 7.12 -17.01
C GLY A 104 0.95 7.28 -16.33
N HIS A 105 0.62 8.44 -15.77
CA HIS A 105 -0.69 8.72 -15.17
C HIS A 105 -1.77 8.87 -16.23
N LYS A 106 -1.52 9.61 -17.33
CA LYS A 106 -2.44 9.71 -18.45
C LYS A 106 -2.69 8.35 -19.12
N ILE A 107 -1.64 7.53 -19.25
CA ILE A 107 -1.80 6.15 -19.74
C ILE A 107 -2.73 5.36 -18.82
N ALA A 108 -2.55 5.45 -17.50
CA ALA A 108 -3.44 4.79 -16.54
C ALA A 108 -4.89 5.28 -16.64
N ASP A 109 -5.12 6.59 -16.81
CA ASP A 109 -6.45 7.16 -17.02
C ASP A 109 -7.14 6.54 -18.25
N VAL A 110 -6.44 6.47 -19.38
CA VAL A 110 -6.98 5.90 -20.62
C VAL A 110 -7.25 4.40 -20.44
N LEU A 111 -6.32 3.64 -19.87
CA LEU A 111 -6.51 2.20 -19.63
C LEU A 111 -7.72 1.92 -18.75
N ARG A 112 -8.02 2.76 -17.78
CA ARG A 112 -9.19 2.60 -16.89
C ARG A 112 -10.53 2.86 -17.59
N LEU A 113 -10.54 3.49 -18.76
CA LEU A 113 -11.73 3.62 -19.61
C LEU A 113 -12.06 2.32 -20.35
N GLU A 114 -11.07 1.44 -20.56
CA GLU A 114 -11.29 0.12 -21.18
C GLU A 114 -12.10 -0.77 -20.23
N PRO A 115 -13.30 -1.27 -20.64
CA PRO A 115 -14.20 -2.02 -19.76
C PRO A 115 -13.57 -3.26 -19.12
N ARG A 116 -12.62 -3.93 -19.80
CA ARG A 116 -11.92 -5.12 -19.27
C ARG A 116 -10.92 -4.76 -18.19
N VAL A 117 -10.44 -3.54 -18.11
CA VAL A 117 -9.59 -3.00 -17.04
C VAL A 117 -10.45 -2.42 -15.93
N GLY A 118 -11.30 -1.46 -16.30
CA GLY A 118 -12.32 -0.87 -15.44
C GLY A 118 -11.83 0.30 -14.58
N LYS A 119 -12.77 1.20 -14.28
CA LYS A 119 -12.51 2.48 -13.58
C LYS A 119 -11.87 2.34 -12.18
N LYS A 120 -12.00 1.17 -11.54
CA LYS A 120 -11.48 0.90 -10.19
C LYS A 120 -10.14 0.18 -10.18
N ALA A 121 -9.53 -0.07 -11.35
CA ALA A 121 -8.23 -0.75 -11.45
C ALA A 121 -7.12 0.05 -10.74
N MET A 122 -6.28 -0.65 -9.99
CA MET A 122 -5.15 -0.07 -9.24
C MET A 122 -3.90 -0.05 -10.12
N ILE A 123 -3.91 0.81 -11.14
CA ILE A 123 -2.88 0.86 -12.18
C ILE A 123 -2.22 2.24 -12.34
N TYR A 124 -2.29 3.09 -11.32
CA TYR A 124 -1.48 4.32 -11.29
C TYR A 124 -0.06 4.00 -10.83
N PRO A 125 0.97 4.48 -11.55
CA PRO A 125 2.34 4.46 -11.04
C PRO A 125 2.47 5.19 -9.70
N GLY A 126 3.28 4.68 -8.80
CA GLY A 126 3.48 5.28 -7.48
C GLY A 126 4.46 4.49 -6.63
N LEU A 127 4.20 4.38 -5.34
CA LEU A 127 5.02 3.55 -4.46
C LEU A 127 4.75 2.06 -4.67
N GLY A 128 5.77 1.24 -4.43
CA GLY A 128 5.60 -0.20 -4.32
C GLY A 128 4.70 -0.56 -3.12
N PHE A 129 4.01 -1.68 -3.22
CA PHE A 129 3.22 -2.15 -2.10
C PHE A 129 4.12 -2.57 -0.93
N SER A 130 3.68 -2.22 0.26
CA SER A 130 4.30 -2.57 1.53
C SER A 130 3.25 -3.10 2.51
N GLY A 131 3.68 -3.44 3.72
CA GLY A 131 2.73 -3.81 4.78
C GLY A 131 2.32 -5.27 4.78
N ALA A 132 1.28 -5.57 5.57
CA ALA A 132 0.96 -6.94 5.95
C ALA A 132 -0.17 -7.59 5.12
N THR A 133 -0.76 -6.89 4.17
CA THR A 133 -1.88 -7.45 3.38
C THR A 133 -1.38 -8.00 2.06
N LEU A 134 -1.04 -7.15 1.09
CA LEU A 134 -0.60 -7.61 -0.24
C LEU A 134 0.70 -8.42 -0.15
N ALA A 135 1.70 -7.88 0.55
CA ALA A 135 2.99 -8.57 0.70
C ALA A 135 2.87 -9.93 1.40
N ARG A 136 2.02 -10.05 2.44
CA ARG A 136 1.76 -11.31 3.13
C ARG A 136 1.15 -12.34 2.18
N ASP A 137 0.14 -11.94 1.40
CA ASP A 137 -0.60 -12.88 0.56
C ASP A 137 0.25 -13.36 -0.62
N ILE A 138 1.09 -12.49 -1.21
CA ILE A 138 2.11 -12.91 -2.17
C ILE A 138 3.09 -13.91 -1.55
N GLN A 139 3.60 -13.64 -0.33
CA GLN A 139 4.49 -14.58 0.36
C GLN A 139 3.82 -15.92 0.65
N THR A 140 2.52 -15.91 0.95
CA THR A 140 1.73 -17.15 1.12
C THR A 140 1.72 -17.95 -0.16
N LEU A 141 1.37 -17.35 -1.31
CA LEU A 141 1.35 -18.04 -2.61
C LEU A 141 2.74 -18.55 -2.99
N ARG A 142 3.80 -17.77 -2.78
CA ARG A 142 5.19 -18.20 -2.98
C ARG A 142 5.54 -19.43 -2.14
N SER A 143 5.17 -19.41 -0.86
CA SER A 143 5.41 -20.53 0.06
C SER A 143 4.65 -21.78 -0.36
N LEU A 144 3.37 -21.65 -0.73
CA LEU A 144 2.54 -22.76 -1.19
C LEU A 144 3.09 -23.37 -2.47
N SER A 145 3.49 -22.54 -3.43
CA SER A 145 4.08 -22.97 -4.69
C SER A 145 5.39 -23.74 -4.47
N ARG A 146 6.29 -23.19 -3.65
CA ARG A 146 7.58 -23.83 -3.32
C ARG A 146 7.40 -25.18 -2.61
N LYS A 147 6.46 -25.27 -1.66
CA LYS A 147 6.13 -26.53 -0.96
C LYS A 147 5.68 -27.64 -1.93
N LYS A 148 5.05 -27.25 -3.03
CA LYS A 148 4.58 -28.19 -4.07
C LYS A 148 5.51 -28.28 -5.27
N LYS A 149 6.67 -27.63 -5.24
CA LYS A 149 7.66 -27.57 -6.33
C LYS A 149 7.05 -27.09 -7.66
N LEU A 150 6.10 -26.14 -7.59
CA LEU A 150 5.48 -25.55 -8.77
C LEU A 150 6.31 -24.37 -9.27
N ASN A 151 6.37 -24.20 -10.58
CA ASN A 151 6.97 -23.03 -11.21
C ASN A 151 5.97 -21.86 -11.17
N SER A 152 6.27 -20.85 -10.39
CA SER A 152 5.42 -19.65 -10.21
C SER A 152 6.18 -18.37 -10.63
N PHE A 153 6.69 -18.36 -11.87
CA PHE A 153 7.55 -17.29 -12.39
C PHE A 153 6.90 -15.90 -12.23
N LEU A 154 5.60 -15.78 -12.51
CA LEU A 154 4.88 -14.52 -12.38
C LEU A 154 4.87 -14.01 -10.94
N ILE A 155 4.57 -14.88 -9.96
CA ILE A 155 4.48 -14.51 -8.53
C ILE A 155 5.88 -14.17 -7.97
N GLU A 156 6.91 -14.91 -8.38
CA GLU A 156 8.31 -14.62 -8.01
C GLU A 156 8.79 -13.32 -8.67
N GLY A 157 8.48 -13.10 -9.96
CA GLY A 157 8.79 -11.88 -10.70
C GLY A 157 8.15 -10.64 -10.05
N LEU A 158 6.85 -10.73 -9.76
CA LEU A 158 6.11 -9.67 -9.07
C LEU A 158 6.75 -9.29 -7.74
N TRP A 159 7.10 -10.27 -6.92
CA TRP A 159 7.76 -10.01 -5.63
C TRP A 159 9.11 -9.30 -5.81
N ASN A 160 9.95 -9.80 -6.71
CA ASN A 160 11.28 -9.24 -6.96
C ASN A 160 11.20 -7.82 -7.55
N SER A 161 10.29 -7.60 -8.49
CA SER A 161 10.03 -6.29 -9.06
C SER A 161 9.60 -5.28 -8.00
N ASN A 162 8.63 -5.64 -7.14
CA ASN A 162 8.21 -4.75 -6.06
C ASN A 162 9.34 -4.45 -5.06
N LEU A 163 10.16 -5.44 -4.71
CA LEU A 163 11.34 -5.20 -3.85
C LEU A 163 12.29 -4.17 -4.48
N LYS A 164 12.55 -4.30 -5.78
CA LYS A 164 13.42 -3.37 -6.51
C LYS A 164 12.80 -1.99 -6.65
N HIS A 165 11.48 -1.94 -6.85
CA HIS A 165 10.75 -0.68 -6.95
C HIS A 165 10.73 0.10 -5.63
N ASN A 166 10.73 -0.56 -4.47
CA ASN A 166 10.82 0.11 -3.17
C ASN A 166 12.13 0.91 -2.96
N GLU A 167 13.12 0.72 -3.84
CA GLU A 167 14.35 1.54 -3.89
C GLU A 167 14.22 2.78 -4.79
N LEU A 168 13.07 3.00 -5.44
CA LEU A 168 12.88 4.05 -6.45
C LEU A 168 13.24 5.45 -5.93
N ILE A 169 12.69 5.83 -4.77
CA ILE A 169 12.93 7.14 -4.15
C ILE A 169 14.44 7.35 -3.94
N GLU A 170 15.11 6.38 -3.36
CA GLU A 170 16.54 6.42 -3.14
C GLU A 170 17.31 6.58 -4.44
N ARG A 171 16.99 5.80 -5.47
CA ARG A 171 17.65 5.85 -6.78
C ARG A 171 17.47 7.22 -7.44
N LYS A 172 16.25 7.80 -7.40
CA LYS A 172 15.98 9.14 -7.94
C LYS A 172 16.82 10.21 -7.20
N ILE A 173 16.89 10.14 -5.88
CA ILE A 173 17.70 11.08 -5.08
C ILE A 173 19.20 10.93 -5.39
N ILE A 174 19.71 9.70 -5.45
CA ILE A 174 21.14 9.45 -5.74
C ILE A 174 21.50 9.85 -7.18
N LYS A 175 20.60 9.71 -8.16
CA LYS A 175 20.81 10.17 -9.54
C LYS A 175 21.17 11.68 -9.55
N ILE A 176 20.53 12.47 -8.66
CA ILE A 176 20.70 13.94 -8.60
C ILE A 176 21.84 14.35 -7.64
N TYR A 177 21.83 13.88 -6.40
CA TYR A 177 22.72 14.34 -5.34
C TYR A 177 23.96 13.46 -5.13
N LYS A 178 24.07 12.34 -5.84
CA LYS A 178 25.18 11.36 -5.81
C LYS A 178 25.37 10.63 -4.47
N SER A 179 24.92 11.19 -3.35
CA SER A 179 25.05 10.60 -2.02
C SER A 179 23.88 11.00 -1.12
N LEU A 180 23.52 10.12 -0.20
CA LEU A 180 22.54 10.39 0.85
C LEU A 180 23.19 10.91 2.15
N LYS A 181 24.50 10.78 2.29
CA LYS A 181 25.22 11.14 3.53
C LYS A 181 25.05 12.64 3.83
N ASN A 182 24.53 12.94 5.02
CA ASN A 182 24.22 14.30 5.48
C ASN A 182 23.25 15.09 4.57
N LEU A 183 22.53 14.41 3.68
CA LEU A 183 21.52 15.06 2.84
C LEU A 183 20.29 15.36 3.66
N PRO A 184 19.85 16.63 3.81
CA PRO A 184 18.64 16.97 4.54
C PRO A 184 17.40 16.69 3.68
N ILE A 185 16.53 15.83 4.18
CA ILE A 185 15.32 15.35 3.51
C ILE A 185 14.14 15.53 4.44
N THR A 186 13.05 16.09 3.94
CA THR A 186 11.76 16.12 4.64
C THR A 186 10.78 15.12 4.03
N VAL A 187 10.09 14.38 4.88
CA VAL A 187 9.00 13.47 4.47
C VAL A 187 7.68 14.01 4.98
N LEU A 188 6.77 14.28 4.06
CA LEU A 188 5.41 14.75 4.32
C LEU A 188 4.41 13.59 4.25
N GLY A 189 3.60 13.47 5.30
CA GLY A 189 2.66 12.37 5.45
C GLY A 189 3.33 11.10 5.97
N LEU A 190 3.18 10.84 7.26
CA LEU A 190 3.81 9.72 7.97
C LEU A 190 2.85 8.60 8.28
N THR A 191 1.55 8.87 8.28
CA THR A 191 0.50 7.90 8.58
C THR A 191 0.32 6.86 7.46
N TYR A 192 -0.32 5.75 7.78
CA TYR A 192 -0.55 4.64 6.83
C TYR A 192 -1.34 5.09 5.58
N LYS A 193 -2.30 5.99 5.76
CA LYS A 193 -3.09 6.65 4.70
C LYS A 193 -3.76 7.90 5.26
N PRO A 194 -4.27 8.81 4.41
CA PRO A 194 -5.11 9.92 4.87
C PRO A 194 -6.28 9.44 5.74
N ASP A 195 -6.76 10.31 6.62
CA ASP A 195 -7.84 10.06 7.58
C ASP A 195 -7.56 8.95 8.60
N THR A 196 -6.28 8.67 8.85
CA THR A 196 -5.84 7.76 9.91
C THR A 196 -4.70 8.39 10.71
N SER A 197 -4.52 7.97 11.97
CA SER A 197 -3.43 8.46 12.83
C SER A 197 -2.27 7.47 12.98
N THR A 198 -2.48 6.21 12.61
CA THR A 198 -1.49 5.14 12.85
C THR A 198 -0.28 5.22 11.94
N LEU A 199 0.91 5.06 12.50
CA LEU A 199 2.17 4.90 11.78
C LEU A 199 2.49 3.43 11.48
N ARG A 200 1.71 2.50 12.01
CA ARG A 200 1.93 1.06 11.81
C ARG A 200 1.77 0.70 10.34
N ARG A 201 2.79 0.05 9.78
CA ARG A 201 2.83 -0.40 8.37
C ARG A 201 2.85 0.74 7.35
N SER A 202 3.14 1.96 7.77
CA SER A 202 3.30 3.10 6.86
C SER A 202 4.52 2.90 5.94
N ALA A 203 4.34 3.20 4.66
CA ALA A 203 5.42 3.25 3.68
C ALA A 203 6.43 4.34 4.05
N SER A 204 5.96 5.49 4.54
CA SER A 204 6.80 6.62 4.97
C SER A 204 7.82 6.20 6.01
N ILE A 205 7.39 5.47 7.05
CA ILE A 205 8.29 5.01 8.12
C ILE A 205 9.37 4.06 7.57
N SER A 206 9.01 3.21 6.61
CA SER A 206 9.97 2.33 5.94
C SER A 206 10.97 3.11 5.09
N ILE A 207 10.51 4.09 4.33
CA ILE A 207 11.35 4.98 3.51
C ILE A 207 12.31 5.77 4.42
N ILE A 208 11.79 6.44 5.45
CA ILE A 208 12.59 7.21 6.41
C ILE A 208 13.69 6.34 7.02
N LYS A 209 13.32 5.14 7.50
CA LYS A 209 14.28 4.20 8.11
C LYS A 209 15.40 3.80 7.14
N ASN A 210 15.07 3.57 5.86
CA ASN A 210 16.06 3.20 4.86
C ASN A 210 16.99 4.36 4.52
N LEU A 211 16.45 5.57 4.30
CA LEU A 211 17.25 6.76 4.00
C LEU A 211 18.13 7.17 5.18
N SER A 212 17.59 7.13 6.42
CA SER A 212 18.35 7.42 7.64
C SER A 212 19.51 6.44 7.85
N LYS A 213 19.30 5.14 7.63
CA LYS A 213 20.39 4.14 7.69
C LYS A 213 21.53 4.40 6.73
N LYS A 214 21.25 5.10 5.62
CA LYS A 214 22.23 5.50 4.60
C LYS A 214 22.82 6.89 4.86
N GLY A 215 22.55 7.46 6.03
CA GLY A 215 23.13 8.70 6.53
C GLY A 215 22.41 9.98 6.14
N ALA A 216 21.18 9.92 5.61
CA ALA A 216 20.36 11.11 5.38
C ALA A 216 19.88 11.70 6.72
N LEU A 217 19.75 13.03 6.75
CA LEU A 217 19.20 13.79 7.88
C LEU A 217 17.70 14.00 7.63
N ILE A 218 16.88 13.26 8.34
CA ILE A 218 15.45 13.21 8.04
C ILE A 218 14.65 14.08 8.99
N SER A 219 13.81 14.96 8.44
CA SER A 219 12.68 15.63 9.08
C SER A 219 11.37 15.00 8.61
N GLY A 220 10.32 15.09 9.41
CA GLY A 220 9.00 14.58 9.04
C GLY A 220 7.88 15.45 9.61
N HIS A 221 6.79 15.54 8.85
CA HIS A 221 5.54 16.17 9.27
C HIS A 221 4.35 15.31 8.88
N ASP A 222 3.35 15.28 9.74
CA ASP A 222 2.04 14.68 9.47
C ASP A 222 0.99 15.32 10.37
N PRO A 223 -0.15 15.75 9.83
CA PRO A 223 -1.16 16.49 10.59
C PRO A 223 -1.89 15.67 11.65
N LYS A 224 -1.91 14.34 11.52
CA LYS A 224 -2.72 13.44 12.36
C LYS A 224 -1.92 12.31 13.02
N ALA A 225 -0.60 12.28 12.84
CA ALA A 225 0.24 11.19 13.37
C ALA A 225 0.07 11.01 14.88
N ASP A 226 -0.12 9.76 15.31
CA ASP A 226 -0.23 9.40 16.72
C ASP A 226 1.07 9.69 17.47
N ARG A 227 0.99 10.54 18.49
CA ARG A 227 2.14 10.98 19.28
C ARG A 227 2.81 9.85 20.05
N SER A 228 2.05 8.83 20.44
CA SER A 228 2.58 7.67 21.13
C SER A 228 3.40 6.76 20.21
N ASP A 229 3.00 6.66 18.93
CA ASP A 229 3.77 5.97 17.92
C ASP A 229 5.04 6.73 17.54
N LEU A 230 4.97 8.07 17.40
CA LEU A 230 6.13 8.93 17.11
C LEU A 230 7.22 8.84 18.18
N LYS A 231 6.87 8.81 19.45
CA LYS A 231 7.82 8.70 20.59
C LYS A 231 8.68 7.43 20.54
N LYS A 232 8.24 6.39 19.85
CA LYS A 232 8.98 5.12 19.69
C LYS A 232 10.03 5.18 18.56
N LEU A 233 10.04 6.27 17.79
CA LEU A 233 10.89 6.43 16.62
C LEU A 233 11.96 7.49 16.88
N ASN A 234 13.23 7.13 16.75
CA ASN A 234 14.38 7.97 17.05
C ASN A 234 15.32 8.21 15.86
N PHE A 235 14.90 7.83 14.66
CA PHE A 235 15.74 7.90 13.45
C PHE A 235 15.37 9.07 12.52
N PHE A 236 14.48 9.96 12.96
CA PHE A 236 14.15 11.22 12.29
C PHE A 236 13.62 12.24 13.28
N LYS A 237 13.60 13.52 12.88
CA LYS A 237 13.03 14.62 13.66
C LYS A 237 11.61 14.91 13.20
N PHE A 238 10.64 14.80 14.10
CA PHE A 238 9.27 15.22 13.83
C PHE A 238 9.07 16.71 14.10
N HIS A 239 8.27 17.36 13.26
CA HIS A 239 7.89 18.77 13.42
C HIS A 239 6.36 18.89 13.37
N ASP A 240 5.81 19.78 14.19
CA ASP A 240 4.38 20.09 14.24
C ASP A 240 3.94 21.04 13.13
N ASP A 241 4.87 21.86 12.66
CA ASP A 241 4.68 22.79 11.55
C ASP A 241 5.32 22.26 10.28
N VAL A 242 4.58 22.29 9.17
CA VAL A 242 5.03 21.75 7.88
C VAL A 242 6.22 22.54 7.33
N TYR A 243 6.20 23.87 7.44
CA TYR A 243 7.27 24.71 6.90
C TYR A 243 8.56 24.60 7.73
N GLU A 244 8.45 24.48 9.06
CA GLU A 244 9.62 24.18 9.90
C GLU A 244 10.21 22.80 9.59
N SER A 245 9.39 21.81 9.18
CA SER A 245 9.90 20.53 8.73
C SER A 245 10.68 20.61 7.42
N ILE A 246 10.26 21.49 6.51
CA ILE A 246 10.84 21.68 5.17
C ILE A 246 12.10 22.58 5.22
N LYS A 247 12.19 23.47 6.19
CA LYS A 247 13.27 24.45 6.32
C LYS A 247 14.66 23.81 6.23
N SER A 248 15.48 24.35 5.35
CA SER A 248 16.83 23.86 5.06
C SER A 248 16.91 22.46 4.45
N SER A 249 15.82 21.86 4.03
CA SER A 249 15.82 20.63 3.27
C SER A 249 16.31 20.85 1.84
N LYS A 250 16.89 19.80 1.25
CA LYS A 250 17.19 19.72 -0.20
C LYS A 250 16.15 18.91 -0.94
N VAL A 251 15.53 17.94 -0.25
CA VAL A 251 14.53 17.05 -0.83
C VAL A 251 13.28 17.07 0.04
N VAL A 252 12.13 17.19 -0.57
CA VAL A 252 10.82 16.97 0.05
C VAL A 252 10.20 15.76 -0.63
N ILE A 253 9.73 14.80 0.16
CA ILE A 253 9.07 13.58 -0.32
C ILE A 253 7.64 13.58 0.23
N LEU A 254 6.64 13.65 -0.63
CA LEU A 254 5.25 13.44 -0.26
C LEU A 254 4.92 11.95 -0.35
N VAL A 255 4.50 11.35 0.77
CA VAL A 255 4.17 9.91 0.83
C VAL A 255 2.71 9.67 1.19
N THR A 256 2.17 10.31 2.23
CA THR A 256 0.73 10.22 2.51
C THR A 256 0.06 11.52 2.08
N PRO A 257 -0.83 11.47 1.08
CA PRO A 257 -1.38 12.65 0.42
C PRO A 257 -2.53 13.27 1.24
N TRP A 258 -2.20 13.97 2.32
CA TRP A 258 -3.16 14.74 3.08
C TRP A 258 -3.67 15.93 2.27
N GLU A 259 -4.98 16.19 2.31
CA GLU A 259 -5.62 17.25 1.53
C GLU A 259 -5.03 18.65 1.83
N GLU A 260 -4.64 18.88 3.05
CA GLU A 260 -4.02 20.15 3.49
C GLU A 260 -2.68 20.46 2.80
N TYR A 261 -1.97 19.46 2.30
CA TYR A 261 -0.72 19.69 1.55
C TYR A 261 -0.96 20.30 0.16
N LYS A 262 -2.18 20.21 -0.39
CA LYS A 262 -2.50 20.89 -1.65
C LYS A 262 -2.39 22.42 -1.58
N ASN A 263 -2.56 22.96 -0.38
CA ASN A 263 -2.56 24.41 -0.15
C ASN A 263 -1.19 24.95 0.31
N LEU A 264 -0.12 24.20 0.12
CA LEU A 264 1.23 24.66 0.47
C LEU A 264 1.69 25.81 -0.42
N ASP A 265 2.30 26.82 0.20
CA ASP A 265 2.92 27.94 -0.52
C ASP A 265 4.31 27.52 -1.05
N PHE A 266 4.37 27.14 -2.32
CA PHE A 266 5.60 26.70 -2.96
C PHE A 266 6.60 27.82 -3.20
N ASP A 267 6.17 29.10 -3.30
CA ASP A 267 7.06 30.25 -3.38
C ASP A 267 7.80 30.46 -2.03
N PHE A 268 7.09 30.27 -0.93
CA PHE A 268 7.67 30.28 0.38
C PHE A 268 8.59 29.05 0.61
N ILE A 269 8.14 27.87 0.24
CA ILE A 269 8.93 26.63 0.35
C ILE A 269 10.25 26.77 -0.38
N LYS A 270 10.26 27.32 -1.59
CA LYS A 270 11.49 27.54 -2.34
C LYS A 270 12.49 28.46 -1.62
N LYS A 271 12.00 29.51 -0.92
CA LYS A 271 12.84 30.43 -0.15
C LYS A 271 13.48 29.77 1.08
N ILE A 272 12.79 28.83 1.73
CA ILE A 272 13.27 28.18 2.95
C ILE A 272 14.08 26.91 2.69
N MET A 273 13.96 26.30 1.50
CA MET A 273 14.77 25.15 1.09
C MET A 273 16.19 25.56 0.69
N LYS A 274 17.12 24.59 0.70
CA LYS A 274 18.47 24.80 0.17
C LYS A 274 18.49 24.83 -1.35
N GLN A 275 19.57 25.38 -1.92
CA GLN A 275 19.76 25.43 -3.37
C GLN A 275 19.60 24.06 -4.05
N LYS A 276 19.08 24.07 -5.27
CA LYS A 276 18.71 22.88 -6.06
C LYS A 276 17.71 22.00 -5.29
N PRO A 277 16.54 22.54 -4.94
CA PRO A 277 15.51 21.78 -4.27
C PRO A 277 14.93 20.68 -5.19
N LEU A 278 14.48 19.58 -4.59
CA LEU A 278 13.79 18.48 -5.26
C LEU A 278 12.51 18.17 -4.50
N ILE A 279 11.41 18.05 -5.22
CA ILE A 279 10.15 17.51 -4.71
C ILE A 279 9.90 16.16 -5.37
N LEU A 280 9.66 15.13 -4.56
CA LEU A 280 9.22 13.82 -5.01
C LEU A 280 7.78 13.59 -4.53
N ASP A 281 6.84 13.76 -5.42
CA ASP A 281 5.43 13.44 -5.15
C ASP A 281 5.13 12.00 -5.59
N THR A 282 4.84 11.13 -4.62
CA THR A 282 4.58 9.72 -4.89
C THR A 282 3.10 9.41 -5.17
N ASN A 283 2.26 10.42 -5.15
CA ASN A 283 0.80 10.29 -5.28
C ASN A 283 0.19 11.18 -6.35
N ASN A 284 1.01 11.98 -7.01
CA ASN A 284 0.53 12.99 -7.97
C ASN A 284 -0.51 13.94 -7.35
N LEU A 285 -0.26 14.39 -6.11
CA LEU A 285 -1.11 15.32 -5.38
C LEU A 285 -0.93 16.75 -5.86
N PHE A 286 0.29 17.11 -6.23
CA PHE A 286 0.69 18.42 -6.65
C PHE A 286 0.55 18.59 -8.16
N ASP A 287 0.35 19.81 -8.60
CA ASP A 287 0.47 20.18 -10.01
C ASP A 287 1.96 20.25 -10.38
N GLY A 288 2.44 19.24 -11.10
CA GLY A 288 3.85 19.09 -11.47
C GLY A 288 4.36 20.25 -12.32
N ASP A 289 3.58 20.67 -13.32
CA ASP A 289 3.93 21.76 -14.25
C ASP A 289 4.12 23.07 -13.45
N LEU A 290 3.20 23.38 -12.54
CA LEU A 290 3.27 24.56 -11.68
C LEU A 290 4.51 24.54 -10.77
N ILE A 291 4.88 23.36 -10.23
CA ILE A 291 6.03 23.21 -9.35
C ILE A 291 7.34 23.35 -10.12
N GLU A 292 7.41 22.80 -11.33
CA GLU A 292 8.58 22.95 -12.21
C GLU A 292 8.76 24.40 -12.65
N GLU A 293 7.69 25.13 -13.00
CA GLU A 293 7.73 26.57 -13.31
C GLU A 293 8.28 27.39 -12.14
N LYS A 294 8.01 26.97 -10.89
CA LYS A 294 8.57 27.59 -9.71
C LYS A 294 10.04 27.21 -9.48
N GLY A 295 10.60 26.29 -10.28
CA GLY A 295 12.01 25.90 -10.33
C GLY A 295 12.42 24.89 -9.24
N PHE A 296 11.58 23.91 -9.00
CA PHE A 296 11.93 22.70 -8.24
C PHE A 296 12.46 21.60 -9.16
#